data_9e01577efa52aa58b3b22ae31e48486b
#
_entry.id   9e01577efa52aa58b3b22ae31e48486b
#
_cell.length_a   1.000
_cell.length_b   1.000
_cell.length_c   1.000
_cell.angle_alpha   90.00
_cell.angle_beta   90.00
_cell.angle_gamma   90.00
#
_symmetry.space_group_name_H-M   'P 1'
#
loop_
_entity.id
_entity.type
_entity.pdbx_description
1 polymer ?
#
loop_
_entity_poly.entity_id
_entity_poly.type
_entity_poly.pdbx_seq_one_letter_code
_entity_poly.pdbx_strand_id
1 'polypeptide(L)'
;AYDDLIENNRKQIKMLEEAAQRLYKEWFVNLRFPGHEHTKIVDGVPEGWDRMPVGSLIGKVDRTKQIPTSEYLPNGKIPVIDQSREFIAGYTNDVQAIVKSKAPIIVFGDHTRILKLVQFPFAKGADGTQLIISASERMPQRLLYCSLMNIDLSNYHYARHFKYLKSEIILLPSKGIADDFEKITDPVFKKIQSCRDQCCWGQEARDRLLPKLMSGEVEV
;
A
#
# COMPACT_ATOMS: atom_id res chain seq x y z
N ALA A 1 -16.24 -10.41 -20.99
CA ALA A 1 -15.60 -9.29 -21.69
C ALA A 1 -14.74 -8.46 -20.75
N TYR A 2 -14.44 -7.18 -21.10
CA TYR A 2 -13.53 -6.35 -20.27
C TYR A 2 -14.05 -6.11 -18.84
N ASP A 3 -15.35 -5.90 -18.68
CA ASP A 3 -15.95 -5.68 -17.35
C ASP A 3 -15.80 -6.91 -16.45
N ASP A 4 -15.97 -8.11 -16.98
CA ASP A 4 -15.78 -9.36 -16.23
C ASP A 4 -14.31 -9.53 -15.81
N LEU A 5 -13.37 -9.16 -16.70
CA LEU A 5 -11.94 -9.18 -16.39
C LEU A 5 -11.61 -8.20 -15.24
N ILE A 6 -12.12 -6.98 -15.32
CA ILE A 6 -11.92 -5.94 -14.31
C ILE A 6 -12.51 -6.40 -12.97
N GLU A 7 -13.73 -6.92 -12.98
CA GLU A 7 -14.40 -7.42 -11.75
C GLU A 7 -13.64 -8.59 -11.14
N ASN A 8 -13.21 -9.55 -11.96
CA ASN A 8 -12.44 -10.70 -11.50
C ASN A 8 -11.10 -10.27 -10.89
N ASN A 9 -10.37 -9.34 -11.53
CA ASN A 9 -9.14 -8.81 -10.99
C ASN A 9 -9.35 -8.06 -9.66
N ARG A 10 -10.43 -7.29 -9.52
CA ARG A 10 -10.79 -6.64 -8.25
C ARG A 10 -11.06 -7.65 -7.13
N LYS A 11 -11.76 -8.74 -7.43
CA LYS A 11 -11.98 -9.85 -6.49
C LYS A 11 -10.65 -10.51 -6.09
N GLN A 12 -9.76 -10.76 -7.06
CA GLN A 12 -8.44 -11.32 -6.78
C GLN A 12 -7.59 -10.39 -5.89
N ILE A 13 -7.57 -9.09 -6.17
CA ILE A 13 -6.86 -8.10 -5.33
C ILE A 13 -7.33 -8.22 -3.88
N LYS A 14 -8.65 -8.18 -3.66
CA LYS A 14 -9.22 -8.27 -2.31
C LYS A 14 -8.81 -9.57 -1.59
N MET A 15 -8.92 -10.72 -2.27
CA MET A 15 -8.55 -12.00 -1.68
C MET A 15 -7.05 -12.08 -1.34
N LEU A 16 -6.18 -11.53 -2.19
CA LEU A 16 -4.74 -11.50 -1.96
C LEU A 16 -4.37 -10.55 -0.80
N GLU A 17 -5.00 -9.39 -0.71
CA GLU A 17 -4.83 -8.47 0.42
C GLU A 17 -5.29 -9.12 1.74
N GLU A 18 -6.44 -9.80 1.75
CA GLU A 18 -6.92 -10.55 2.90
C GLU A 18 -5.99 -11.69 3.28
N ALA A 19 -5.42 -12.41 2.31
CA ALA A 19 -4.47 -13.50 2.57
C ALA A 19 -3.19 -12.98 3.23
N ALA A 20 -2.62 -11.87 2.74
CA ALA A 20 -1.47 -11.22 3.35
C ALA A 20 -1.76 -10.75 4.78
N GLN A 21 -2.95 -10.17 5.03
CA GLN A 21 -3.36 -9.74 6.36
C GLN A 21 -3.61 -10.91 7.31
N ARG A 22 -4.14 -12.05 6.85
CA ARG A 22 -4.29 -13.27 7.65
C ARG A 22 -2.92 -13.81 8.05
N LEU A 23 -1.96 -13.88 7.12
CA LEU A 23 -0.60 -14.32 7.43
C LEU A 23 0.04 -13.39 8.47
N TYR A 24 -0.11 -12.06 8.30
CA TYR A 24 0.36 -11.09 9.29
C TYR A 24 -0.24 -11.36 10.67
N LYS A 25 -1.56 -11.53 10.76
CA LYS A 25 -2.24 -11.80 12.02
C LYS A 25 -1.76 -13.10 12.67
N GLU A 26 -1.61 -14.18 11.89
CA GLU A 26 -1.11 -15.45 12.43
C GLU A 26 0.29 -15.28 13.01
N TRP A 27 1.20 -14.61 12.32
CA TRP A 27 2.59 -14.52 12.77
C TRP A 27 2.83 -13.47 13.84
N PHE A 28 2.21 -12.30 13.74
CA PHE A 28 2.56 -11.13 14.58
C PHE A 28 1.50 -10.73 15.60
N VAL A 29 0.28 -11.22 15.47
CA VAL A 29 -0.79 -11.02 16.46
C VAL A 29 -1.01 -12.30 17.29
N ASN A 30 -1.18 -13.44 16.60
CA ASN A 30 -1.38 -14.74 17.24
C ASN A 30 -0.06 -15.41 17.64
N LEU A 31 1.08 -14.83 17.24
CA LEU A 31 2.45 -15.30 17.51
C LEU A 31 2.71 -16.74 17.02
N ARG A 32 2.07 -17.15 15.92
CA ARG A 32 2.23 -18.47 15.30
C ARG A 32 3.17 -18.38 14.08
N PHE A 33 4.34 -17.79 14.28
CA PHE A 33 5.38 -17.68 13.26
C PHE A 33 6.21 -18.98 13.18
N PRO A 34 6.97 -19.23 12.11
CA PRO A 34 7.84 -20.41 12.02
C PRO A 34 8.81 -20.50 13.19
N GLY A 35 8.78 -21.63 13.92
CA GLY A 35 9.63 -21.87 15.10
C GLY A 35 9.08 -21.31 16.41
N HIS A 36 7.84 -20.82 16.43
CA HIS A 36 7.22 -20.29 17.65
C HIS A 36 7.14 -21.32 18.79
N GLU A 37 7.01 -22.61 18.47
CA GLU A 37 6.96 -23.70 19.46
C GLU A 37 8.23 -23.81 20.32
N HIS A 38 9.36 -23.32 19.78
CA HIS A 38 10.66 -23.34 20.45
C HIS A 38 11.11 -21.96 20.91
N THR A 39 10.30 -20.93 20.71
CA THR A 39 10.62 -19.54 21.05
C THR A 39 9.97 -19.18 22.38
N LYS A 40 10.77 -18.72 23.33
CA LYS A 40 10.24 -18.22 24.61
C LYS A 40 9.49 -16.91 24.38
N ILE A 41 8.28 -16.81 24.92
CA ILE A 41 7.45 -15.60 24.87
C ILE A 41 7.31 -15.07 26.30
N VAL A 42 7.70 -13.81 26.51
CA VAL A 42 7.60 -13.11 27.79
C VAL A 42 6.77 -11.84 27.57
N ASP A 43 5.71 -11.68 28.33
CA ASP A 43 4.78 -10.53 28.25
C ASP A 43 4.27 -10.25 26.83
N GLY A 44 4.02 -11.32 26.07
CA GLY A 44 3.53 -11.24 24.69
C GLY A 44 4.59 -10.77 23.69
N VAL A 45 5.88 -10.85 24.04
CA VAL A 45 7.01 -10.56 23.15
C VAL A 45 7.87 -11.80 22.99
N PRO A 46 8.01 -12.36 21.79
CA PRO A 46 8.93 -13.46 21.52
C PRO A 46 10.40 -13.05 21.76
N GLU A 47 11.21 -13.99 22.15
CA GLU A 47 12.64 -13.76 22.34
C GLU A 47 13.30 -13.24 21.06
N GLY A 48 14.11 -12.19 21.18
CA GLY A 48 14.75 -11.51 20.05
C GLY A 48 13.85 -10.53 19.28
N TRP A 49 12.62 -10.31 19.75
CA TRP A 49 11.72 -9.28 19.22
C TRP A 49 11.68 -8.08 20.17
N ASP A 50 11.23 -6.93 19.64
CA ASP A 50 11.07 -5.69 20.42
C ASP A 50 9.67 -5.11 20.23
N ARG A 51 9.25 -4.29 21.20
CA ARG A 51 8.10 -3.39 21.04
C ARG A 51 8.61 -2.00 20.69
N MET A 52 8.19 -1.47 19.54
CA MET A 52 8.70 -0.20 19.03
C MET A 52 7.55 0.70 18.58
N PRO A 53 7.64 2.02 18.84
CA PRO A 53 6.70 2.95 18.24
C PRO A 53 6.92 3.02 16.72
N VAL A 54 5.84 3.06 15.95
CA VAL A 54 5.88 3.18 14.49
C VAL A 54 6.79 4.31 14.05
N GLY A 55 6.77 5.45 14.76
CA GLY A 55 7.58 6.61 14.44
C GLY A 55 9.09 6.37 14.44
N SER A 56 9.59 5.40 15.20
CA SER A 56 11.02 5.02 15.21
C SER A 56 11.42 4.08 14.07
N LEU A 57 10.44 3.45 13.43
CA LEU A 57 10.63 2.48 12.35
C LEU A 57 10.47 3.07 10.96
N ILE A 58 10.03 4.33 10.86
CA ILE A 58 9.81 5.00 9.58
C ILE A 58 10.93 5.98 9.24
N GLY A 59 11.33 5.95 7.98
CA GLY A 59 12.35 6.84 7.41
C GLY A 59 11.75 8.09 6.77
N LYS A 60 12.65 8.99 6.36
CA LYS A 60 12.28 10.18 5.60
C LYS A 60 12.24 9.86 4.12
N VAL A 61 11.18 10.29 3.45
CA VAL A 61 11.12 10.36 1.99
C VAL A 61 11.51 11.77 1.56
N ASP A 62 12.34 11.88 0.53
CA ASP A 62 12.75 13.19 0.00
C ASP A 62 11.52 14.01 -0.42
N ARG A 63 11.61 15.31 -0.15
CA ARG A 63 10.54 16.22 -0.57
C ARG A 63 10.48 16.28 -2.08
N THR A 64 9.28 16.05 -2.61
CA THR A 64 8.97 16.22 -4.03
C THR A 64 7.89 17.28 -4.19
N LYS A 65 7.77 17.83 -5.39
CA LYS A 65 6.66 18.72 -5.72
C LYS A 65 5.35 17.97 -5.50
N GLN A 66 4.45 18.57 -4.77
CA GLN A 66 3.10 18.06 -4.55
C GLN A 66 2.17 18.61 -5.63
N ILE A 67 1.30 17.77 -6.17
CA ILE A 67 0.31 18.16 -7.17
C ILE A 67 -1.00 18.50 -6.46
N PRO A 68 -1.50 19.74 -6.55
CA PRO A 68 -2.80 20.11 -5.98
C PRO A 68 -3.94 19.42 -6.74
N THR A 69 -5.05 19.15 -6.06
CA THR A 69 -6.21 18.46 -6.64
C THR A 69 -6.76 19.14 -7.90
N SER A 70 -6.69 20.49 -7.95
CA SER A 70 -7.12 21.27 -9.12
C SER A 70 -6.28 21.04 -10.39
N GLU A 71 -5.08 20.46 -10.24
CA GLU A 71 -4.16 20.17 -11.35
C GLU A 71 -4.19 18.69 -11.77
N TYR A 72 -5.08 17.87 -11.19
CA TYR A 72 -5.20 16.47 -11.60
C TYR A 72 -5.78 16.38 -13.00
N LEU A 73 -5.10 15.65 -13.84
CA LEU A 73 -5.56 15.32 -15.20
C LEU A 73 -6.33 13.99 -15.16
N PRO A 74 -7.36 13.82 -16.00
CA PRO A 74 -8.04 12.53 -16.14
C PRO A 74 -7.13 11.45 -16.74
N ASN A 75 -6.14 11.86 -17.55
CA ASN A 75 -5.14 11.00 -18.19
C ASN A 75 -3.78 11.71 -18.21
N GLY A 76 -2.69 10.96 -18.10
CA GLY A 76 -1.35 11.52 -18.12
C GLY A 76 -0.27 10.46 -17.98
N LYS A 77 0.99 10.89 -18.00
CA LYS A 77 2.15 9.96 -17.95
C LYS A 77 2.44 9.43 -16.55
N ILE A 78 2.11 10.19 -15.52
CA ILE A 78 2.51 9.91 -14.13
C ILE A 78 1.24 9.85 -13.29
N PRO A 79 0.92 8.70 -12.66
CA PRO A 79 -0.19 8.60 -11.73
C PRO A 79 0.01 9.50 -10.51
N VAL A 80 -1.04 10.15 -10.05
CA VAL A 80 -1.07 10.90 -8.81
C VAL A 80 -1.75 10.07 -7.73
N ILE A 81 -1.06 9.88 -6.62
CA ILE A 81 -1.55 9.13 -5.46
C ILE A 81 -1.75 10.08 -4.29
N ASP A 82 -2.93 10.03 -3.71
CA ASP A 82 -3.32 10.85 -2.56
C ASP A 82 -4.08 10.05 -1.50
N GLN A 83 -4.70 10.74 -0.54
CA GLN A 83 -5.47 10.14 0.54
C GLN A 83 -6.91 9.74 0.18
N SER A 84 -7.33 9.86 -1.09
CA SER A 84 -8.66 9.45 -1.55
C SER A 84 -8.86 7.93 -1.52
N ARG A 85 -10.10 7.47 -1.69
CA ARG A 85 -10.42 6.03 -1.76
C ARG A 85 -9.92 5.39 -3.04
N GLU A 86 -9.90 6.15 -4.13
CA GLU A 86 -9.37 5.67 -5.41
C GLU A 86 -7.87 5.41 -5.29
N PHE A 87 -7.39 4.28 -5.85
CA PHE A 87 -5.98 3.95 -5.77
C PHE A 87 -5.13 4.98 -6.51
N ILE A 88 -5.54 5.38 -7.71
CA ILE A 88 -4.99 6.50 -8.48
C ILE A 88 -6.04 7.62 -8.47
N ALA A 89 -5.67 8.80 -7.96
CA ALA A 89 -6.57 9.95 -7.85
C ALA A 89 -6.67 10.78 -9.12
N GLY A 90 -5.69 10.65 -10.01
CA GLY A 90 -5.58 11.35 -11.27
C GLY A 90 -4.18 11.20 -11.84
N TYR A 91 -3.81 12.05 -12.78
CA TYR A 91 -2.52 12.01 -13.46
C TYR A 91 -1.87 13.39 -13.53
N THR A 92 -0.57 13.40 -13.81
CA THR A 92 0.18 14.61 -14.17
C THR A 92 1.20 14.30 -15.26
N ASN A 93 1.66 15.34 -15.96
CA ASN A 93 2.78 15.24 -16.90
C ASN A 93 4.08 15.86 -16.34
N ASP A 94 4.05 16.33 -15.09
CA ASP A 94 5.20 16.92 -14.44
C ASP A 94 6.16 15.86 -13.92
N VAL A 95 7.21 15.58 -14.68
CA VAL A 95 8.24 14.57 -14.33
C VAL A 95 9.04 14.94 -13.07
N GLN A 96 9.06 16.24 -12.68
CA GLN A 96 9.76 16.67 -11.47
C GLN A 96 8.98 16.31 -10.19
N ALA A 97 7.69 16.01 -10.32
CA ALA A 97 6.84 15.60 -9.20
C ALA A 97 6.98 14.12 -8.85
N ILE A 98 7.73 13.33 -9.63
CA ILE A 98 7.92 11.90 -9.35
C ILE A 98 8.61 11.72 -7.99
N VAL A 99 8.00 10.89 -7.14
CA VAL A 99 8.57 10.53 -5.84
C VAL A 99 9.82 9.69 -6.06
N LYS A 100 10.96 10.21 -5.60
CA LYS A 100 12.26 9.56 -5.74
C LYS A 100 12.47 8.52 -4.64
N SER A 101 12.08 7.28 -4.90
CA SER A 101 12.37 6.14 -4.02
C SER A 101 12.54 4.87 -4.86
N LYS A 102 13.44 4.00 -4.41
CA LYS A 102 13.66 2.67 -5.03
C LYS A 102 12.77 1.58 -4.42
N ALA A 103 12.24 1.80 -3.23
CA ALA A 103 11.40 0.84 -2.52
C ALA A 103 9.91 1.12 -2.83
N PRO A 104 9.02 0.12 -2.69
CA PRO A 104 7.60 0.40 -2.60
C PRO A 104 7.35 1.44 -1.50
N ILE A 105 6.43 2.37 -1.75
CA ILE A 105 6.10 3.42 -0.80
C ILE A 105 4.72 3.17 -0.23
N ILE A 106 4.58 3.29 1.09
CA ILE A 106 3.28 3.32 1.74
C ILE A 106 2.79 4.76 1.72
N VAL A 107 1.60 4.96 1.18
CA VAL A 107 0.87 6.23 1.23
C VAL A 107 -0.17 6.13 2.34
N PHE A 108 -0.14 7.08 3.27
CA PHE A 108 -1.12 7.20 4.36
C PHE A 108 -1.90 8.50 4.26
N GLY A 109 -3.21 8.40 4.34
CA GLY A 109 -4.11 9.54 4.38
C GLY A 109 -4.27 10.07 5.79
N ASP A 110 -3.74 11.27 6.06
CA ASP A 110 -3.75 11.89 7.39
C ASP A 110 -5.17 12.19 7.90
N HIS A 111 -6.12 12.42 6.99
CA HIS A 111 -7.52 12.68 7.31
C HIS A 111 -8.42 11.46 7.09
N THR A 112 -8.08 10.61 6.13
CA THR A 112 -8.93 9.47 5.71
C THR A 112 -8.52 8.15 6.34
N ARG A 113 -7.31 8.05 6.89
CA ARG A 113 -6.67 6.83 7.41
C ARG A 113 -6.45 5.75 6.35
N ILE A 114 -6.63 6.08 5.08
CA ILE A 114 -6.44 5.15 3.97
C ILE A 114 -4.96 4.84 3.83
N LEU A 115 -4.64 3.56 3.66
CA LEU A 115 -3.29 3.05 3.40
C LEU A 115 -3.25 2.46 1.99
N LYS A 116 -2.20 2.81 1.23
CA LYS A 116 -1.93 2.25 -0.10
C LYS A 116 -0.46 1.84 -0.18
N LEU A 117 -0.16 0.64 -0.67
CA LEU A 117 1.20 0.24 -1.02
C LEU A 117 1.42 0.49 -2.51
N VAL A 118 2.24 1.46 -2.86
CA VAL A 118 2.51 1.88 -4.24
C VAL A 118 3.85 1.31 -4.68
N GLN A 119 3.84 0.52 -5.76
CA GLN A 119 4.99 -0.23 -6.26
C GLN A 119 5.50 0.26 -7.63
N PHE A 120 5.05 1.41 -8.07
CA PHE A 120 5.41 2.04 -9.34
C PHE A 120 5.75 3.53 -9.14
N PRO A 121 6.41 4.19 -10.11
CA PRO A 121 6.67 5.63 -10.06
C PRO A 121 5.37 6.43 -10.06
N PHE A 122 5.24 7.39 -9.13
CA PHE A 122 4.04 8.21 -8.98
C PHE A 122 4.40 9.61 -8.49
N ALA A 123 3.46 10.54 -8.64
CA ALA A 123 3.51 11.86 -8.02
C ALA A 123 2.64 11.90 -6.76
N LYS A 124 3.14 12.59 -5.74
CA LYS A 124 2.37 12.81 -4.51
C LYS A 124 1.27 13.85 -4.77
N GLY A 125 0.05 13.47 -4.46
CA GLY A 125 -1.12 14.36 -4.57
C GLY A 125 -1.36 15.20 -3.31
N ALA A 126 -2.50 15.81 -3.27
CA ALA A 126 -3.09 16.78 -2.35
C ALA A 126 -2.66 16.71 -0.87
N ASP A 127 -3.06 17.73 -0.10
CA ASP A 127 -2.79 17.87 1.32
C ASP A 127 -3.25 16.65 2.14
N GLY A 128 -2.55 16.40 3.25
CA GLY A 128 -2.83 15.25 4.10
C GLY A 128 -2.28 13.92 3.61
N THR A 129 -1.59 13.88 2.47
CA THR A 129 -0.93 12.67 1.97
C THR A 129 0.45 12.52 2.60
N GLN A 130 0.66 11.45 3.37
CA GLN A 130 1.94 11.14 4.00
C GLN A 130 2.60 9.97 3.27
N LEU A 131 3.93 10.06 3.06
CA LEU A 131 4.73 9.01 2.46
C LEU A 131 5.55 8.32 3.55
N ILE A 132 5.50 7.00 3.59
CA ILE A 132 6.15 6.19 4.62
C ILE A 132 7.06 5.15 3.95
N ILE A 133 8.32 5.13 4.37
CA ILE A 133 9.28 4.08 4.08
C ILE A 133 9.81 3.50 5.37
N SER A 134 10.22 2.26 5.36
CA SER A 134 10.88 1.66 6.52
C SER A 134 12.30 2.20 6.67
N ALA A 135 12.72 2.41 7.93
CA ALA A 135 14.08 2.75 8.33
C ALA A 135 14.82 1.57 8.97
N SER A 136 14.18 0.39 9.08
CA SER A 136 14.73 -0.77 9.75
C SER A 136 14.78 -1.98 8.83
N GLU A 137 15.94 -2.65 8.76
CA GLU A 137 16.08 -3.92 8.03
C GLU A 137 15.23 -5.06 8.65
N ARG A 138 14.86 -4.93 9.93
CA ARG A 138 13.97 -5.88 10.61
C ARG A 138 12.48 -5.59 10.35
N MET A 139 12.17 -4.51 9.61
CA MET A 139 10.81 -4.13 9.27
C MET A 139 10.71 -3.87 7.75
N PRO A 140 10.83 -4.90 6.89
CA PRO A 140 10.68 -4.74 5.44
C PRO A 140 9.37 -4.02 5.08
N GLN A 141 9.34 -3.41 3.91
CA GLN A 141 8.27 -2.47 3.55
C GLN A 141 6.88 -3.10 3.53
N ARG A 142 6.74 -4.35 3.09
CA ARG A 142 5.44 -5.05 3.07
C ARG A 142 5.01 -5.47 4.47
N LEU A 143 5.97 -5.87 5.31
CA LEU A 143 5.69 -6.15 6.70
C LEU A 143 5.22 -4.88 7.43
N LEU A 144 5.90 -3.74 7.22
CA LEU A 144 5.46 -2.45 7.75
C LEU A 144 4.04 -2.12 7.27
N TYR A 145 3.75 -2.28 5.97
CA TYR A 145 2.42 -2.04 5.43
C TYR A 145 1.35 -2.89 6.12
N CYS A 146 1.57 -4.20 6.26
CA CYS A 146 0.64 -5.09 6.95
C CYS A 146 0.47 -4.72 8.42
N SER A 147 1.55 -4.30 9.08
CA SER A 147 1.51 -3.83 10.47
C SER A 147 0.64 -2.59 10.62
N LEU A 148 0.83 -1.60 9.74
CA LEU A 148 0.04 -0.35 9.76
C LEU A 148 -1.45 -0.61 9.46
N MET A 149 -1.76 -1.53 8.56
CA MET A 149 -3.14 -1.95 8.25
C MET A 149 -3.86 -2.60 9.44
N ASN A 150 -3.11 -3.16 10.39
CA ASN A 150 -3.69 -3.79 11.58
C ASN A 150 -3.88 -2.83 12.76
N ILE A 151 -3.41 -1.58 12.65
CA ILE A 151 -3.58 -0.54 13.67
C ILE A 151 -4.99 0.03 13.60
N ASP A 152 -5.70 0.05 14.73
CA ASP A 152 -7.00 0.71 14.84
C ASP A 152 -6.84 2.16 15.31
N LEU A 153 -7.16 3.10 14.42
CA LEU A 153 -7.18 4.52 14.70
C LEU A 153 -8.59 5.08 14.89
N SER A 154 -9.60 4.22 15.08
CA SER A 154 -11.04 4.64 15.18
C SER A 154 -11.30 5.54 16.39
N ASN A 155 -10.55 5.36 17.47
CA ASN A 155 -10.69 6.13 18.71
C ASN A 155 -10.18 7.57 18.62
N TYR A 156 -9.46 7.92 17.56
CA TYR A 156 -8.92 9.26 17.37
C TYR A 156 -9.85 10.09 16.48
N HIS A 157 -10.64 10.97 17.09
CA HIS A 157 -11.72 11.72 16.41
C HIS A 157 -11.24 12.99 15.67
N TYR A 158 -9.98 13.43 15.81
CA TYR A 158 -9.48 14.69 15.26
C TYR A 158 -8.40 14.51 14.18
N ALA A 159 -8.46 15.39 13.23
CA ALA A 159 -8.08 15.40 11.83
C ALA A 159 -6.60 15.21 11.44
N ARG A 160 -5.69 14.77 12.29
CA ARG A 160 -4.28 14.47 11.92
C ARG A 160 -3.83 13.14 12.50
N HIS A 161 -4.26 12.07 11.84
CA HIS A 161 -4.05 10.70 12.31
C HIS A 161 -2.59 10.23 12.21
N PHE A 162 -1.77 10.87 11.37
CA PHE A 162 -0.36 10.47 11.22
C PHE A 162 0.45 10.62 12.52
N LYS A 163 0.14 11.64 13.33
CA LYS A 163 0.76 11.78 14.66
C LYS A 163 0.44 10.59 15.54
N TYR A 164 -0.81 10.18 15.56
CA TYR A 164 -1.27 9.02 16.37
C TYR A 164 -0.71 7.71 15.82
N LEU A 165 -0.74 7.51 14.49
CA LEU A 165 -0.11 6.36 13.86
C LEU A 165 1.34 6.19 14.29
N LYS A 166 2.13 7.27 14.36
CA LYS A 166 3.53 7.21 14.79
C LYS A 166 3.72 6.84 16.25
N SER A 167 2.75 7.10 17.12
CA SER A 167 2.83 6.74 18.54
C SER A 167 2.37 5.31 18.85
N GLU A 168 1.69 4.66 17.91
CA GLU A 168 1.27 3.27 18.09
C GLU A 168 2.48 2.34 18.20
N ILE A 169 2.35 1.35 19.09
CA ILE A 169 3.40 0.36 19.38
C ILE A 169 3.12 -0.89 18.56
N ILE A 170 4.12 -1.33 17.80
CA ILE A 170 4.08 -2.59 17.05
C ILE A 170 5.23 -3.50 17.44
N LEU A 171 5.10 -4.79 17.15
CA LEU A 171 6.18 -5.75 17.31
C LEU A 171 7.18 -5.61 16.16
N LEU A 172 8.45 -5.53 16.52
CA LEU A 172 9.59 -5.58 15.61
C LEU A 172 10.20 -6.99 15.71
N PRO A 173 10.00 -7.87 14.71
CA PRO A 173 10.46 -9.25 14.78
C PRO A 173 11.99 -9.36 14.67
N SER A 174 12.52 -10.56 14.88
CA SER A 174 13.88 -10.90 14.46
C SER A 174 14.01 -10.76 12.93
N LYS A 175 15.23 -10.49 12.44
CA LYS A 175 15.47 -10.30 11.01
C LYS A 175 15.06 -11.53 10.19
N GLY A 176 15.34 -12.74 10.66
CA GLY A 176 14.97 -13.96 9.95
C GLY A 176 13.47 -14.10 9.72
N ILE A 177 12.64 -13.87 10.74
CA ILE A 177 11.18 -13.92 10.61
C ILE A 177 10.66 -12.79 9.69
N ALA A 178 11.25 -11.60 9.78
CA ALA A 178 10.90 -10.50 8.88
C ALA A 178 11.22 -10.82 7.42
N ASP A 179 12.39 -11.37 7.14
CA ASP A 179 12.84 -11.77 5.80
C ASP A 179 11.95 -12.90 5.24
N ASP A 180 11.59 -13.89 6.05
CA ASP A 180 10.69 -14.97 5.64
C ASP A 180 9.28 -14.46 5.31
N PHE A 181 8.74 -13.54 6.10
CA PHE A 181 7.47 -12.89 5.82
C PHE A 181 7.51 -12.11 4.51
N GLU A 182 8.56 -11.31 4.29
CA GLU A 182 8.75 -10.53 3.06
C GLU A 182 8.86 -11.46 1.85
N LYS A 183 9.60 -12.56 1.95
CA LYS A 183 9.75 -13.55 0.89
C LYS A 183 8.43 -14.20 0.49
N ILE A 184 7.55 -14.50 1.45
CA ILE A 184 6.23 -15.07 1.18
C ILE A 184 5.28 -14.02 0.58
N THR A 185 5.33 -12.77 1.07
CA THR A 185 4.39 -11.73 0.68
C THR A 185 4.80 -10.98 -0.59
N ASP A 186 6.09 -10.94 -0.96
CA ASP A 186 6.56 -10.29 -2.19
C ASP A 186 5.81 -10.75 -3.45
N PRO A 187 5.69 -12.06 -3.77
CA PRO A 187 4.92 -12.50 -4.92
C PRO A 187 3.43 -12.16 -4.83
N VAL A 188 2.86 -12.14 -3.62
CA VAL A 188 1.45 -11.76 -3.40
C VAL A 188 1.24 -10.30 -3.80
N PHE A 189 2.06 -9.38 -3.31
CA PHE A 189 1.94 -7.96 -3.64
C PHE A 189 2.31 -7.64 -5.09
N LYS A 190 3.23 -8.38 -5.70
CA LYS A 190 3.50 -8.31 -7.15
C LYS A 190 2.27 -8.72 -7.96
N LYS A 191 1.58 -9.79 -7.54
CA LYS A 191 0.34 -10.23 -8.21
C LYS A 191 -0.78 -9.20 -8.05
N ILE A 192 -0.93 -8.59 -6.86
CA ILE A 192 -1.88 -7.49 -6.64
C ILE A 192 -1.60 -6.35 -7.62
N GLN A 193 -0.33 -5.95 -7.79
CA GLN A 193 0.03 -4.89 -8.75
C GLN A 193 -0.32 -5.29 -10.18
N SER A 194 0.02 -6.51 -10.60
CA SER A 194 -0.34 -7.02 -11.93
C SER A 194 -1.87 -7.00 -12.17
N CYS A 195 -2.69 -7.36 -11.18
CA CYS A 195 -4.14 -7.26 -11.29
C CYS A 195 -4.62 -5.82 -11.42
N ARG A 196 -4.00 -4.86 -10.68
CA ARG A 196 -4.29 -3.43 -10.82
C ARG A 196 -3.97 -2.91 -12.21
N ASP A 197 -2.80 -3.26 -12.75
CA ASP A 197 -2.39 -2.89 -14.10
C ASP A 197 -3.38 -3.43 -15.15
N GLN A 198 -3.80 -4.68 -15.01
CA GLN A 198 -4.81 -5.29 -15.89
C GLN A 198 -6.18 -4.60 -15.79
N CYS A 199 -6.58 -4.13 -14.60
CA CYS A 199 -7.79 -3.32 -14.46
C CYS A 199 -7.67 -1.99 -15.22
N CYS A 200 -6.54 -1.29 -15.10
CA CYS A 200 -6.30 -0.03 -15.80
C CYS A 200 -6.33 -0.24 -17.32
N TRP A 201 -5.60 -1.23 -17.83
CA TRP A 201 -5.59 -1.54 -19.27
C TRP A 201 -6.95 -2.00 -19.78
N GLY A 202 -7.68 -2.81 -19.00
CA GLY A 202 -9.03 -3.24 -19.35
C GLY A 202 -10.01 -2.08 -19.46
N GLN A 203 -9.93 -1.11 -18.53
CA GLN A 203 -10.73 0.11 -18.55
C GLN A 203 -10.38 0.95 -19.79
N GLU A 204 -9.09 1.20 -20.05
CA GLU A 204 -8.64 1.96 -21.19
C GLU A 204 -9.07 1.32 -22.53
N ALA A 205 -8.91 0.01 -22.66
CA ALA A 205 -9.33 -0.74 -23.84
C ALA A 205 -10.85 -0.64 -24.06
N ARG A 206 -11.63 -0.85 -23.01
CA ARG A 206 -13.09 -0.72 -23.05
C ARG A 206 -13.50 0.68 -23.50
N ASP A 207 -12.95 1.71 -22.85
CA ASP A 207 -13.35 3.10 -23.08
C ASP A 207 -12.94 3.60 -24.48
N ARG A 208 -11.89 3.00 -25.08
CA ARG A 208 -11.50 3.28 -26.47
C ARG A 208 -12.31 2.51 -27.51
N LEU A 209 -12.69 1.27 -27.20
CA LEU A 209 -13.40 0.40 -28.16
C LEU A 209 -14.90 0.61 -28.15
N LEU A 210 -15.51 0.89 -27.00
CA LEU A 210 -16.95 1.02 -26.87
C LEU A 210 -17.56 2.07 -27.81
N PRO A 211 -17.02 3.30 -27.92
CA PRO A 211 -17.54 4.29 -28.87
C PRO A 211 -17.42 3.84 -30.32
N LYS A 212 -16.36 3.14 -30.70
CA LYS A 212 -16.12 2.65 -32.07
C LYS A 212 -17.06 1.53 -32.46
N LEU A 213 -17.37 0.64 -31.52
CA LEU A 213 -18.37 -0.41 -31.70
C LEU A 213 -19.77 0.17 -31.81
N MET A 214 -20.09 1.20 -31.02
CA MET A 214 -21.41 1.87 -31.09
C MET A 214 -21.59 2.69 -32.33
N SER A 215 -20.53 3.25 -32.93
CA SER A 215 -20.56 4.01 -34.20
C SER A 215 -20.53 3.11 -35.44
N GLY A 216 -20.32 1.80 -35.29
CA GLY A 216 -20.14 0.87 -36.39
C GLY A 216 -18.79 1.03 -37.13
N GLU A 217 -17.84 1.72 -36.53
CA GLU A 217 -16.50 1.92 -37.09
C GLU A 217 -15.63 0.65 -36.99
N VAL A 218 -16.01 -0.28 -36.10
CA VAL A 218 -15.41 -1.62 -35.94
C VAL A 218 -16.54 -2.64 -35.82
N GLU A 219 -16.52 -3.63 -36.70
CA GLU A 219 -17.42 -4.80 -36.65
C GLU A 219 -16.79 -5.89 -35.75
N VAL A 220 -17.62 -6.62 -35.01
CA VAL A 220 -17.22 -7.77 -34.15
C VAL A 220 -17.27 -9.07 -34.94
#